data_d5d01e346aa548ea92ca1429948799af
#
_entry.id   d5d01e346aa548ea92ca1429948799af
#
_cell.length_a   1.000
_cell.length_b   1.000
_cell.length_c   1.000
_cell.angle_alpha   90.00
_cell.angle_beta   90.00
_cell.angle_gamma   90.00
#
_symmetry.space_group_name_H-M   'P 1'
#
loop_
_entity.id
_entity.type
_entity.pdbx_description
1 polymer ?
#
loop_
_entity_poly.entity_id
_entity_poly.type
_entity_poly.pdbx_seq_one_letter_code
_entity_poly.pdbx_strand_id
1 'polypeptide(L)' 'MTIRELREIIEEYDGEMEIVISEYGYPNETYDIEKVMINVKKDNPRLALIPEL' A
#
# COMPACT_ATOMS: atom_id res chain seq x y z
N MET A 1 2.88 -0.04 10.16
CA MET A 1 3.98 0.45 9.30
C MET A 1 3.79 1.93 9.01
N THR A 2 4.85 2.72 9.13
CA THR A 2 4.79 4.14 8.81
C THR A 2 5.14 4.37 7.35
N ILE A 3 4.80 5.56 6.85
CA ILE A 3 5.18 5.95 5.49
C ILE A 3 6.70 5.95 5.34
N ARG A 4 7.41 6.38 6.38
CA ARG A 4 8.88 6.39 6.37
C ARG A 4 9.44 4.98 6.19
N GLU A 5 8.92 4.02 6.96
CA GLU A 5 9.35 2.62 6.86
C GLU A 5 9.09 2.05 5.47
N LEU A 6 7.90 2.32 4.92
CA LEU A 6 7.57 1.86 3.59
C LEU A 6 8.48 2.50 2.54
N ARG A 7 8.75 3.80 2.67
CA ARG A 7 9.63 4.51 1.74
C ARG A 7 11.02 3.88 1.69
N GLU A 8 11.55 3.52 2.84
CA GLU A 8 12.87 2.89 2.92
C GLU A 8 12.90 1.52 2.23
N ILE A 9 11.81 0.77 2.34
CA ILE A 9 11.71 -0.53 1.69
C ILE A 9 11.65 -0.39 0.18
N ILE A 10 10.80 0.51 -0.32
CA ILE A 10 10.55 0.61 -1.76
C ILE A 10 11.65 1.34 -2.53
N GLU A 11 12.52 2.07 -1.85
CA GLU A 11 13.64 2.77 -2.50
C GLU A 11 14.59 1.84 -3.24
N GLU A 12 14.63 0.57 -2.84
CA GLU A 12 15.51 -0.43 -3.46
C GLU A 12 14.96 -0.96 -4.78
N TYR A 13 13.74 -0.60 -5.14
CA TYR A 13 13.07 -1.13 -6.32
C TYR A 13 12.88 -0.06 -7.40
N ASP A 14 12.72 -0.52 -8.64
CA ASP A 14 12.48 0.34 -9.78
C ASP A 14 11.15 1.09 -9.60
N GLY A 15 11.16 2.40 -9.87
CA GLY A 15 9.96 3.21 -9.75
C GLY A 15 8.82 2.80 -10.68
N GLU A 16 9.12 2.06 -11.75
CA GLU A 16 8.11 1.57 -12.69
C GLU A 16 7.50 0.22 -12.27
N MET A 17 8.04 -0.39 -11.23
CA MET A 17 7.49 -1.64 -10.72
C MET A 17 6.12 -1.39 -10.07
N GLU A 18 5.14 -2.20 -10.41
CA GLU A 18 3.81 -2.06 -9.85
C GLU A 18 3.73 -2.55 -8.42
N ILE A 19 2.87 -1.89 -7.64
CA ILE A 19 2.55 -2.30 -6.28
C ILE A 19 1.16 -2.90 -6.29
N VAL A 20 1.00 -4.04 -5.64
CA VAL A 20 -0.29 -4.71 -5.49
C VAL A 20 -0.53 -5.06 -4.03
N ILE A 21 -1.76 -5.39 -3.69
CA ILE A 21 -2.11 -5.86 -2.34
C ILE A 21 -2.25 -7.37 -2.41
N SER A 22 -1.51 -8.07 -1.58
CA SER A 22 -1.55 -9.53 -1.53
C SER A 22 -2.60 -9.98 -0.50
N GLU A 23 -3.44 -10.94 -0.87
CA GLU A 23 -4.44 -11.49 0.03
C GLU A 23 -3.81 -12.56 0.91
N TYR A 24 -4.01 -12.43 2.21
CA TYR A 24 -3.52 -13.38 3.21
C TYR A 24 -2.02 -13.70 3.10
N GLY A 25 -1.25 -12.77 2.52
CA GLY A 25 0.19 -12.98 2.37
C GLY A 25 0.58 -13.91 1.23
N TYR A 26 -0.33 -14.26 0.34
CA TYR A 26 -0.02 -15.08 -0.83
C TYR A 26 0.32 -14.18 -2.01
N PRO A 27 1.59 -14.15 -2.46
CA PRO A 27 2.00 -13.20 -3.50
C PRO A 27 1.35 -13.41 -4.86
N ASN A 28 0.71 -14.55 -5.09
CA ASN A 28 0.02 -14.84 -6.36
C ASN A 28 -1.46 -14.49 -6.34
N GLU A 29 -2.00 -14.14 -5.18
CA GLU A 29 -3.40 -13.73 -5.03
C GLU A 29 -3.40 -12.26 -4.66
N THR A 30 -3.48 -11.41 -5.68
CA THR A 30 -3.27 -9.99 -5.50
C THR A 30 -4.41 -9.17 -6.08
N TYR A 31 -4.53 -7.96 -5.56
CA TYR A 31 -5.46 -6.95 -6.06
C TYR A 31 -4.66 -5.73 -6.45
N ASP A 32 -5.04 -5.12 -7.57
CA ASP A 32 -4.47 -3.84 -7.94
C ASP A 32 -4.95 -2.76 -6.97
N ILE A 33 -4.17 -1.71 -6.84
CA ILE A 33 -4.54 -0.57 -6.01
C ILE A 33 -5.31 0.41 -6.89
N GLU A 34 -6.59 0.63 -6.55
CA GLU A 34 -7.41 1.58 -7.27
C GLU A 34 -7.02 3.01 -6.94
N LYS A 35 -6.82 3.27 -5.67
CA LYS A 35 -6.48 4.62 -5.21
C LYS A 35 -5.91 4.59 -3.80
N VAL A 36 -5.36 5.72 -3.41
CA VAL A 36 -4.81 5.91 -2.08
C VAL A 36 -5.62 7.04 -1.42
N MET A 37 -6.07 6.80 -0.21
CA MET A 37 -6.89 7.77 0.53
C MET A 37 -6.37 7.96 1.94
N ILE A 38 -6.77 9.06 2.56
CA ILE A 38 -6.48 9.28 3.96
C ILE A 38 -7.69 8.81 4.77
N ASN A 39 -7.44 7.89 5.68
CA ASN A 39 -8.43 7.48 6.66
C ASN A 39 -8.29 8.40 7.87
N VAL A 40 -9.20 9.36 7.96
CA VAL A 40 -9.17 10.32 9.07
C VAL A 40 -10.01 9.78 10.21
N LYS A 41 -9.33 9.30 11.22
CA LYS A 41 -9.97 8.78 12.42
C LYS A 41 -9.50 9.61 13.59
N LYS A 42 -10.29 10.62 13.96
CA LYS A 42 -10.03 11.52 15.09
C LYS A 42 -8.56 11.95 15.22
N ASP A 43 -7.81 11.26 16.07
CA ASP A 43 -6.45 11.66 16.42
C ASP A 43 -5.38 10.87 15.71
N ASN A 44 -5.74 9.95 14.81
CA ASN A 44 -4.77 9.07 14.19
C ASN A 44 -5.07 8.85 12.71
N PRO A 45 -4.82 9.87 11.87
CA PRO A 45 -4.99 9.70 10.43
C PRO A 45 -4.00 8.68 9.87
N ARG A 46 -4.48 7.83 8.98
CA ARG A 46 -3.67 6.79 8.36
C ARG A 46 -3.86 6.79 6.85
N LEU A 47 -2.83 6.42 6.14
CA LEU A 47 -2.91 6.25 4.70
C LEU A 47 -3.55 4.89 4.41
N ALA A 48 -4.57 4.90 3.57
CA ALA A 48 -5.28 3.67 3.20
C ALA A 48 -5.09 3.37 1.72
N LEU A 49 -4.69 2.14 1.43
CA LEU A 49 -4.58 1.64 0.06
C LEU A 49 -5.88 0.92 -0.26
N ILE A 50 -6.60 1.40 -1.27
CA ILE A 50 -7.92 0.88 -1.62
C ILE A 50 -7.75 -0.09 -2.79
N PRO A 51 -8.13 -1.36 -2.62
CA PRO A 51 -8.00 -2.33 -3.70
C PRO A 51 -9.04 -2.11 -4.79
N GLU A 52 -8.69 -2.48 -6.00
CA GLU A 52 -9.63 -2.54 -7.12
C GLU A 52 -10.32 -3.88 -7.07
N LEU A 53 -11.62 -3.87 -6.87
CA LEU A 53 -12.41 -5.10 -6.76
C LEU A 53 -13.21 -5.40 -8.01
#